data_986b077bdc94a5691462f9d50b49c9ed
#
_entry.id   986b077bdc94a5691462f9d50b49c9ed
#
_cell.length_a   1.000
_cell.length_b   1.000
_cell.length_c   1.000
_cell.angle_alpha   90.00
_cell.angle_beta   90.00
_cell.angle_gamma   90.00
#
_symmetry.space_group_name_H-M   'P 1'
#
loop_
_entity.id
_entity.type
_entity.pdbx_description
1 polymer ?
#
loop_
_entity_poly.entity_id
_entity_poly.type
_entity_poly.pdbx_seq_one_letter_code
_entity_poly.pdbx_strand_id
1 'polypeptide(L)'
;METIKIKGTLPISIKKLVGQTEVKSKNVIMRQMTAIEYLQSQAAIQEGQFIAIGDLCIMTKLIDENGEEHEITYEMLGNASRANLDYLRNLKDQLDAKEAAES
;
A
#
# COMPACT_ATOMS: atom_id res chain seq x y z
N MET A 1 7.12 -1.65 20.29
CA MET A 1 7.74 -2.43 19.21
C MET A 1 7.48 -1.72 17.88
N GLU A 2 8.51 -1.50 17.10
CA GLU A 2 8.34 -0.82 15.83
C GLU A 2 7.67 -1.71 14.81
N THR A 3 6.78 -1.12 14.00
CA THR A 3 6.18 -1.81 12.88
C THR A 3 7.21 -2.04 11.79
N ILE A 4 7.30 -3.27 11.30
CA ILE A 4 8.20 -3.61 10.20
C ILE A 4 7.71 -2.92 8.94
N LYS A 5 8.63 -2.28 8.22
CA LYS A 5 8.30 -1.51 7.03
C LYS A 5 9.35 -1.69 5.95
N ILE A 6 8.94 -1.41 4.72
CA ILE A 6 9.81 -1.44 3.55
C ILE A 6 9.40 -0.31 2.59
N LYS A 7 10.38 0.33 1.99
CA LYS A 7 10.14 1.37 0.97
C LYS A 7 10.30 0.77 -0.42
N GLY A 8 9.59 1.34 -1.38
CA GLY A 8 9.68 0.91 -2.75
C GLY A 8 9.42 2.03 -3.74
N THR A 9 9.59 1.71 -5.01
CA THR A 9 9.34 2.63 -6.12
C THR A 9 8.47 1.91 -7.14
N LEU A 10 7.26 2.42 -7.33
CA LEU A 10 6.32 1.84 -8.29
C LEU A 10 6.83 1.95 -9.71
N PRO A 11 6.50 0.99 -10.58
CA PRO A 11 6.80 1.08 -12.02
C PRO A 11 6.15 2.30 -12.67
N ILE A 12 4.93 2.63 -12.26
CA ILE A 12 4.14 3.74 -12.83
C ILE A 12 3.62 4.61 -11.69
N SER A 13 3.76 5.93 -11.84
CA SER A 13 3.30 6.87 -10.83
C SER A 13 1.79 6.79 -10.61
N ILE A 14 1.38 7.08 -9.38
CA ILE A 14 -0.03 7.20 -9.00
C ILE A 14 -0.30 8.68 -8.70
N LYS A 15 -1.44 9.16 -9.13
CA LYS A 15 -1.90 10.53 -8.89
C LYS A 15 -2.99 10.52 -7.84
N LYS A 16 -2.93 11.49 -6.94
CA LYS A 16 -3.97 11.71 -5.93
C LYS A 16 -4.25 13.19 -5.79
N LEU A 17 -5.52 13.55 -5.75
CA LEU A 17 -5.93 14.92 -5.49
C LEU A 17 -6.06 15.11 -3.97
N VAL A 18 -5.27 16.03 -3.42
CA VAL A 18 -5.28 16.38 -2.00
C VAL A 18 -5.70 17.84 -1.92
N GLY A 19 -6.96 18.09 -1.57
CA GLY A 19 -7.54 19.41 -1.69
C GLY A 19 -7.57 19.83 -3.15
N GLN A 20 -6.89 20.93 -3.48
CA GLN A 20 -6.75 21.42 -4.87
C GLN A 20 -5.40 21.08 -5.47
N THR A 21 -4.55 20.35 -4.73
CA THR A 21 -3.21 20.01 -5.17
C THR A 21 -3.15 18.57 -5.66
N GLU A 22 -2.59 18.34 -6.83
CA GLU A 22 -2.35 17.01 -7.34
C GLU A 22 -1.01 16.49 -6.81
N VAL A 23 -1.04 15.33 -6.17
CA VAL A 23 0.16 14.60 -5.76
C VAL A 23 0.38 13.49 -6.77
N LYS A 24 1.56 13.45 -7.39
CA LYS A 24 1.95 12.40 -8.33
C LYS A 24 3.26 11.82 -7.84
N SER A 25 3.29 10.52 -7.57
CA SER A 25 4.48 9.89 -7.02
C SER A 25 4.58 8.42 -7.41
N LYS A 26 5.80 7.93 -7.42
CA LYS A 26 6.12 6.50 -7.53
C LYS A 26 6.59 5.93 -6.20
N ASN A 27 6.93 6.79 -5.25
CA ASN A 27 7.53 6.36 -3.99
C ASN A 27 6.45 5.89 -3.03
N VAL A 28 6.67 4.73 -2.43
CA VAL A 28 5.73 4.14 -1.48
C VAL A 28 6.47 3.63 -0.25
N ILE A 29 5.73 3.53 0.85
CA ILE A 29 6.18 2.81 2.04
C ILE A 29 5.10 1.80 2.41
N MET A 30 5.51 0.58 2.68
CA MET A 30 4.60 -0.49 3.10
C MET A 30 4.95 -0.90 4.52
N ARG A 31 3.93 -0.94 5.38
CA ARG A 31 4.06 -1.37 6.78
C ARG A 31 3.25 -2.63 7.01
N GLN A 32 3.80 -3.53 7.83
CA GLN A 32 3.09 -4.76 8.18
C GLN A 32 1.86 -4.43 9.02
N MET A 33 0.77 -5.16 8.77
CA MET A 33 -0.45 -5.04 9.56
C MET A 33 -0.31 -5.79 10.88
N THR A 34 -0.93 -5.26 11.93
CA THR A 34 -1.18 -6.04 13.13
C THR A 34 -2.32 -7.04 12.86
N ALA A 35 -2.50 -8.00 13.76
CA ALA A 35 -3.59 -8.96 13.64
C ALA A 35 -4.95 -8.28 13.60
N ILE A 36 -5.15 -7.25 14.43
CA ILE A 36 -6.42 -6.50 14.46
C ILE A 36 -6.63 -5.75 13.15
N GLU A 37 -5.61 -5.10 12.64
CA GLU A 37 -5.69 -4.37 11.36
C GLU A 37 -6.05 -5.32 10.21
N TYR A 38 -5.46 -6.50 10.20
CA TYR A 38 -5.77 -7.53 9.20
C TYR A 38 -7.25 -7.94 9.26
N LEU A 39 -7.76 -8.20 10.46
CA LEU A 39 -9.15 -8.60 10.63
C LEU A 39 -10.11 -7.46 10.28
N GLN A 40 -9.75 -6.22 10.61
CA GLN A 40 -10.54 -5.04 10.24
C GLN A 40 -10.57 -4.87 8.72
N SER A 41 -9.46 -5.10 8.05
CA SER A 41 -9.38 -5.07 6.59
C SER A 41 -10.34 -6.08 5.96
N GLN A 42 -10.34 -7.32 6.48
CA GLN A 42 -11.24 -8.36 5.99
C GLN A 42 -12.71 -7.96 6.18
N ALA A 43 -13.05 -7.40 7.34
CA ALA A 43 -14.41 -6.97 7.64
C ALA A 43 -14.88 -5.80 6.79
N ALA A 44 -13.96 -4.96 6.32
CA ALA A 44 -14.27 -3.79 5.51
C ALA A 44 -14.47 -4.10 4.02
N ILE A 45 -14.07 -5.29 3.58
CA ILE A 45 -14.23 -5.69 2.18
C ILE A 45 -15.70 -5.84 1.86
N GLN A 46 -16.13 -5.23 0.77
CA GLN A 46 -17.49 -5.28 0.26
C GLN A 46 -17.61 -6.31 -0.86
N GLU A 47 -18.85 -6.75 -1.12
CA GLU A 47 -19.11 -7.68 -2.21
C GLU A 47 -18.58 -7.10 -3.53
N GLY A 48 -17.87 -7.95 -4.28
CA GLY A 48 -17.28 -7.54 -5.55
C GLY A 48 -15.89 -6.95 -5.45
N GLN A 49 -15.38 -6.70 -4.24
CA GLN A 49 -14.03 -6.19 -4.04
C GLN A 49 -13.02 -7.33 -3.87
N PHE A 50 -11.79 -7.08 -4.28
CA PHE A 50 -10.71 -8.05 -4.13
C PHE A 50 -9.94 -7.81 -2.83
N ILE A 51 -9.85 -8.85 -2.00
CA ILE A 51 -9.17 -8.80 -0.71
C ILE A 51 -7.70 -8.36 -0.88
N ALA A 52 -7.04 -8.88 -1.92
CA ALA A 52 -5.64 -8.54 -2.17
C ALA A 52 -5.44 -7.03 -2.37
N ILE A 53 -6.35 -6.37 -3.07
CA ILE A 53 -6.27 -4.92 -3.28
C ILE A 53 -6.53 -4.19 -1.96
N GLY A 54 -7.53 -4.63 -1.20
CA GLY A 54 -7.85 -4.02 0.09
C GLY A 54 -6.68 -4.07 1.07
N ASP A 55 -6.04 -5.22 1.18
CA ASP A 55 -4.89 -5.40 2.07
C ASP A 55 -3.72 -4.51 1.66
N LEU A 56 -3.40 -4.45 0.38
CA LEU A 56 -2.29 -3.63 -0.11
C LEU A 56 -2.55 -2.13 0.14
N CYS A 57 -3.79 -1.68 0.00
CA CYS A 57 -4.15 -0.28 0.28
C CYS A 57 -3.94 0.09 1.73
N ILE A 58 -4.29 -0.79 2.65
CA ILE A 58 -4.12 -0.54 4.09
C ILE A 58 -2.64 -0.53 4.46
N MET A 59 -1.86 -1.42 3.87
CA MET A 59 -0.44 -1.54 4.19
C MET A 59 0.42 -0.44 3.59
N THR A 60 -0.04 0.21 2.51
CA THR A 60 0.83 1.04 1.66
C THR A 60 0.40 2.49 1.68
N LYS A 61 1.38 3.38 1.81
CA LYS A 61 1.19 4.84 1.67
C LYS A 61 2.02 5.34 0.50
N LEU A 62 1.48 6.32 -0.21
CA LEU A 62 2.20 7.04 -1.25
C LEU A 62 3.02 8.14 -0.60
N ILE A 63 4.28 8.28 -0.97
CA ILE A 63 5.17 9.30 -0.39
C ILE A 63 5.37 10.39 -1.43
N ASP A 64 5.04 11.63 -1.08
CA ASP A 64 5.24 12.77 -1.98
C ASP A 64 6.69 13.27 -1.94
N GLU A 65 6.98 14.31 -2.73
CA GLU A 65 8.33 14.88 -2.84
C GLU A 65 8.81 15.52 -1.54
N ASN A 66 7.91 15.86 -0.64
CA ASN A 66 8.23 16.43 0.67
C ASN A 66 8.38 15.37 1.77
N GLY A 67 8.20 14.10 1.41
CA GLY A 67 8.27 13.00 2.36
C GLY A 67 6.97 12.77 3.12
N GLU A 68 5.89 13.46 2.78
CA GLU A 68 4.59 13.25 3.42
C GLU A 68 3.92 12.01 2.87
N GLU A 69 3.21 11.28 3.75
CA GLU A 69 2.54 10.05 3.41
C GLU A 69 1.06 10.31 3.12
N HIS A 70 0.57 9.68 2.06
CA HIS A 70 -0.82 9.80 1.64
C HIS A 70 -1.44 8.41 1.47
N GLU A 71 -2.69 8.27 1.86
CA GLU A 71 -3.40 7.02 1.70
C GLU A 71 -3.61 6.69 0.22
N ILE A 72 -3.51 5.41 -0.10
CA ILE A 72 -3.90 4.89 -1.41
C ILE A 72 -5.24 4.19 -1.21
N THR A 73 -6.28 4.71 -1.85
CA THR A 73 -7.62 4.12 -1.72
C THR A 73 -7.75 2.86 -2.57
N TYR A 74 -8.76 2.04 -2.28
CA TYR A 74 -9.08 0.86 -3.07
C TYR A 74 -9.23 1.22 -4.55
N GLU A 75 -9.95 2.31 -4.84
CA GLU A 75 -10.19 2.75 -6.21
C GLU A 75 -8.91 3.18 -6.91
N MET A 76 -8.04 3.89 -6.22
CA MET A 76 -6.75 4.32 -6.78
C MET A 76 -5.91 3.12 -7.20
N LEU A 77 -5.80 2.13 -6.35
CA LEU A 77 -5.02 0.93 -6.66
C LEU A 77 -5.72 0.05 -7.69
N GLY A 78 -7.04 -0.09 -7.57
CA GLY A 78 -7.83 -0.90 -8.51
C GLY A 78 -7.79 -0.36 -9.93
N ASN A 79 -7.62 0.96 -10.10
CA ASN A 79 -7.52 1.59 -11.42
C ASN A 79 -6.07 1.82 -11.86
N ALA A 80 -5.10 1.42 -11.03
CA ALA A 80 -3.70 1.53 -11.38
C ALA A 80 -3.29 0.42 -12.35
N SER A 81 -2.09 0.56 -12.91
CA SER A 81 -1.54 -0.44 -13.81
C SER A 81 -1.36 -1.79 -13.10
N ARG A 82 -1.57 -2.87 -13.84
CA ARG A 82 -1.25 -4.21 -13.36
C ARG A 82 0.21 -4.32 -12.90
N ALA A 83 1.11 -3.58 -13.55
CA ALA A 83 2.52 -3.55 -13.15
C ALA A 83 2.68 -3.06 -11.71
N ASN A 84 1.92 -2.06 -11.31
CA ASN A 84 1.92 -1.55 -9.92
C ASN A 84 1.39 -2.61 -8.95
N LEU A 85 0.33 -3.29 -9.31
CA LEU A 85 -0.22 -4.37 -8.47
C LEU A 85 0.81 -5.49 -8.26
N ASP A 86 1.42 -5.95 -9.35
CA ASP A 86 2.43 -7.01 -9.28
C ASP A 86 3.63 -6.58 -8.43
N TYR A 87 4.06 -5.33 -8.60
CA TYR A 87 5.16 -4.77 -7.82
C TYR A 87 4.83 -4.77 -6.32
N LEU A 88 3.64 -4.31 -5.96
CA LEU A 88 3.23 -4.23 -4.55
C LEU A 88 3.06 -5.61 -3.92
N ARG A 89 2.59 -6.60 -4.69
CA ARG A 89 2.50 -7.98 -4.21
C ARG A 89 3.89 -8.54 -3.92
N ASN A 90 4.86 -8.28 -4.79
CA ASN A 90 6.25 -8.68 -4.56
C ASN A 90 6.85 -7.95 -3.35
N LEU A 91 6.53 -6.66 -3.20
CA LEU A 91 6.99 -5.88 -2.05
C LEU A 91 6.44 -6.44 -0.74
N LYS A 92 5.17 -6.87 -0.75
CA LYS A 92 4.55 -7.53 0.40
C LYS A 92 5.26 -8.82 0.75
N ASP A 93 5.62 -9.62 -0.25
CA ASP A 93 6.37 -10.86 -0.02
C ASP A 93 7.74 -10.57 0.63
N GLN A 94 8.41 -9.50 0.18
CA GLN A 94 9.67 -9.07 0.78
C GLN A 94 9.48 -8.61 2.22
N LEU A 95 8.39 -7.90 2.50
CA LEU A 95 8.05 -7.44 3.84
C LEU A 95 7.80 -8.64 4.78
N ASP A 96 7.04 -9.62 4.31
CA ASP A 96 6.75 -10.84 5.07
C ASP A 96 8.05 -11.61 5.36
N ALA A 97 8.95 -11.69 4.39
CA ALA A 97 10.25 -12.34 4.57
C ALA A 97 11.12 -11.58 5.59
N LYS A 98 11.08 -10.26 5.56
CA LYS A 98 11.80 -9.42 6.52
C LYS A 98 11.28 -9.64 7.95
N GLU A 99 9.97 -9.70 8.11
CA GLU A 99 9.35 -9.98 9.41
C GLU A 99 9.78 -11.36 9.94
N ALA A 100 9.75 -12.37 9.09
CA ALA A 100 10.15 -13.72 9.47
C ALA A 100 11.62 -13.77 9.91
N ALA A 101 12.48 -12.99 9.25
CA ALA A 101 13.91 -12.95 9.59
C ALA A 101 14.19 -12.25 10.91
N GLU A 102 13.30 -11.38 11.36
CA GLU A 102 13.45 -10.63 12.62
C GLU A 102 12.80 -11.33 13.82
N SER A 103 12.13 -12.44 13.58
CA SER A 103 11.44 -13.18 14.64
C SER A 103 12.39 -14.03 15.50
#